data_163bb8f0697035436553a3bab43d4e48
#
_entry.id   163bb8f0697035436553a3bab43d4e48
#
_cell.length_a   1.000
_cell.length_b   1.000
_cell.length_c   1.000
_cell.angle_alpha   90.00
_cell.angle_beta   90.00
_cell.angle_gamma   90.00
#
_symmetry.space_group_name_H-M   'P 1'
#
loop_
_entity.id
_entity.type
_entity.pdbx_description
1 polymer ?
#
loop_
_entity_poly.entity_id
_entity_poly.type
_entity_poly.pdbx_seq_one_letter_code
_entity_poly.pdbx_strand_id
1 'polypeptide(L)'
;LLQANAAVLALLAVFAVFRIQTLANRVSSMREYLLQHGPSYQIPRQRVVEFEWASPAEKERMIGETPDPAIELGLAQSGASQFRRWRDADIAINETKTSLAAPIVALTSLMVISAFGIIYAVAVHSSWPQGEPYLLFLVALGNSFAYVWVARQLITLARK
;
A
#
# COMPACT_ATOMS: atom_id res chain seq x y z
N LEU A 1 -0.24 -26.10 3.93
CA LEU A 1 0.51 -24.90 4.29
C LEU A 1 0.91 -24.07 3.06
N LEU A 2 1.59 -24.62 2.05
CA LEU A 2 1.99 -23.91 0.83
C LEU A 2 0.81 -23.27 0.09
N GLN A 3 -0.29 -24.01 -0.07
CA GLN A 3 -1.53 -23.48 -0.66
C GLN A 3 -2.12 -22.33 0.16
N ALA A 4 -2.12 -22.43 1.49
CA ALA A 4 -2.61 -21.37 2.36
C ALA A 4 -1.74 -20.11 2.25
N ASN A 5 -0.42 -20.25 2.21
CA ASN A 5 0.51 -19.14 2.01
C ASN A 5 0.30 -18.47 0.65
N ALA A 6 0.12 -19.25 -0.42
CA ALA A 6 -0.17 -18.72 -1.75
C ALA A 6 -1.51 -17.98 -1.79
N ALA A 7 -2.54 -18.48 -1.14
CA ALA A 7 -3.84 -17.83 -1.05
C ALA A 7 -3.77 -16.49 -0.29
N VAL A 8 -3.04 -16.43 0.82
CA VAL A 8 -2.84 -15.20 1.59
C VAL A 8 -2.05 -14.18 0.78
N LEU A 9 -0.99 -14.59 0.06
CA LEU A 9 -0.24 -13.72 -0.85
C LEU A 9 -1.12 -13.17 -1.97
N ALA A 10 -1.96 -14.01 -2.57
CA ALA A 10 -2.89 -13.57 -3.61
C ALA A 10 -3.89 -12.54 -3.09
N LEU A 11 -4.46 -12.75 -1.91
CA LEU A 11 -5.36 -11.79 -1.26
C LEU A 11 -4.65 -10.46 -0.96
N LEU A 12 -3.42 -10.51 -0.46
CA LEU A 12 -2.60 -9.32 -0.24
C LEU A 12 -2.37 -8.54 -1.54
N ALA A 13 -2.00 -9.24 -2.61
CA ALA A 13 -1.77 -8.63 -3.92
C ALA A 13 -3.05 -7.96 -4.46
N VAL A 14 -4.20 -8.64 -4.39
CA VAL A 14 -5.49 -8.09 -4.80
C VAL A 14 -5.84 -6.85 -3.99
N PHE A 15 -5.70 -6.91 -2.66
CA PHE A 15 -5.95 -5.76 -1.79
C PHE A 15 -5.03 -4.57 -2.12
N ALA A 16 -3.72 -4.83 -2.32
CA ALA A 16 -2.75 -3.81 -2.68
C ALA A 16 -3.10 -3.13 -4.00
N VAL A 17 -3.38 -3.93 -5.03
CA VAL A 17 -3.76 -3.42 -6.37
C VAL A 17 -5.04 -2.59 -6.28
N PHE A 18 -6.08 -3.11 -5.64
CA PHE A 18 -7.35 -2.40 -5.48
C PHE A 18 -7.17 -1.06 -4.77
N ARG A 19 -6.42 -1.03 -3.66
CA ARG A 19 -6.18 0.19 -2.89
C ARG A 19 -5.37 1.20 -3.70
N ILE A 20 -4.29 0.78 -4.35
CA ILE A 20 -3.46 1.66 -5.19
C ILE A 20 -4.28 2.20 -6.37
N GLN A 21 -5.08 1.39 -7.04
CA GLN A 21 -5.96 1.83 -8.12
C GLN A 21 -7.00 2.85 -7.64
N THR A 22 -7.61 2.61 -6.50
CA THR A 22 -8.59 3.56 -5.92
C THR A 22 -7.94 4.91 -5.63
N LEU A 23 -6.74 4.93 -5.06
CA LEU A 23 -6.00 6.16 -4.79
C LEU A 23 -5.52 6.83 -6.08
N ALA A 24 -5.03 6.07 -7.05
CA ALA A 24 -4.62 6.59 -8.36
C ALA A 24 -5.80 7.22 -9.12
N ASN A 25 -6.99 6.60 -9.06
CA ASN A 25 -8.20 7.17 -9.65
C ASN A 25 -8.59 8.50 -8.97
N ARG A 26 -8.42 8.60 -7.64
CA ARG A 26 -8.62 9.88 -6.93
C ARG A 26 -7.65 10.95 -7.39
N VAL A 27 -6.37 10.61 -7.51
CA VAL A 27 -5.34 11.53 -8.04
C VAL A 27 -5.72 12.00 -9.44
N SER A 28 -6.10 11.07 -10.33
CA SER A 28 -6.53 11.38 -11.69
C SER A 28 -7.74 12.32 -11.73
N SER A 29 -8.74 12.06 -10.89
CA SER A 29 -9.94 12.91 -10.78
C SER A 29 -9.59 14.32 -10.28
N MET A 30 -8.69 14.44 -9.29
CA MET A 30 -8.26 15.75 -8.78
C MET A 30 -7.46 16.53 -9.82
N ARG A 31 -6.58 15.84 -10.54
CA ARG A 31 -5.81 16.41 -11.66
C ARG A 31 -6.74 16.95 -12.74
N GLU A 32 -7.70 16.14 -13.17
CA GLU A 32 -8.66 16.54 -14.21
C GLU A 32 -9.53 17.72 -13.75
N TYR A 33 -10.00 17.67 -12.51
CA TYR A 33 -10.73 18.82 -11.92
C TYR A 33 -9.92 20.10 -11.94
N LEU A 34 -8.63 20.05 -11.53
CA LEU A 34 -7.75 21.21 -11.55
C LEU A 34 -7.43 21.71 -12.96
N LEU A 35 -7.32 20.80 -13.94
CA LEU A 35 -7.12 21.19 -15.33
C LEU A 35 -8.34 21.88 -15.94
N GLN A 36 -9.55 21.49 -15.54
CA GLN A 36 -10.81 22.07 -16.02
C GLN A 36 -11.16 23.37 -15.31
N HIS A 37 -11.04 23.40 -13.98
CA HIS A 37 -11.52 24.49 -13.14
C HIS A 37 -10.40 25.38 -12.59
N GLY A 38 -9.14 24.96 -12.73
CA GLY A 38 -7.97 25.72 -12.25
C GLY A 38 -7.96 27.18 -12.67
N PRO A 39 -8.28 27.52 -13.94
CA PRO A 39 -8.35 28.91 -14.36
C PRO A 39 -9.33 29.76 -13.52
N SER A 40 -10.44 29.21 -13.08
CA SER A 40 -11.41 29.87 -12.20
C SER A 40 -10.87 30.14 -10.79
N TYR A 41 -9.83 29.43 -10.40
CA TYR A 41 -9.11 29.59 -9.12
C TYR A 41 -7.75 30.28 -9.29
N GLN A 42 -7.51 30.91 -10.43
CA GLN A 42 -6.22 31.56 -10.77
C GLN A 42 -5.04 30.57 -10.76
N ILE A 43 -5.31 29.28 -10.99
CA ILE A 43 -4.28 28.25 -11.10
C ILE A 43 -4.01 27.99 -12.58
N PRO A 44 -2.83 28.34 -13.11
CA PRO A 44 -2.47 28.05 -14.49
C PRO A 44 -2.29 26.54 -14.69
N ARG A 45 -2.68 26.05 -15.87
CA ARG A 45 -2.51 24.61 -16.22
C ARG A 45 -1.09 24.10 -16.03
N GLN A 46 -0.11 24.95 -16.33
CA GLN A 46 1.30 24.60 -16.14
C GLN A 46 1.61 24.26 -14.68
N ARG A 47 1.04 24.98 -13.71
CA ARG A 47 1.23 24.70 -12.28
C ARG A 47 0.66 23.34 -11.86
N VAL A 48 -0.42 22.89 -12.50
CA VAL A 48 -0.98 21.54 -12.25
C VAL A 48 -0.02 20.45 -12.75
N VAL A 49 0.61 20.67 -13.92
CA VAL A 49 1.61 19.75 -14.47
C VAL A 49 2.88 19.74 -13.62
N GLU A 50 3.36 20.91 -13.19
CA GLU A 50 4.52 21.03 -12.30
C GLU A 50 4.29 20.30 -10.97
N PHE A 51 3.09 20.42 -10.39
CA PHE A 51 2.73 19.74 -9.16
C PHE A 51 2.78 18.21 -9.29
N GLU A 52 2.43 17.65 -10.44
CA GLU A 52 2.49 16.21 -10.71
C GLU A 52 3.91 15.66 -10.50
N TRP A 53 4.93 16.39 -10.95
CA TRP A 53 6.34 15.97 -10.95
C TRP A 53 7.15 16.56 -9.79
N ALA A 54 6.56 17.42 -8.99
CA ALA A 54 7.21 18.08 -7.89
C ALA A 54 7.59 17.09 -6.76
N SER A 55 8.70 17.38 -6.11
CA SER A 55 9.09 16.68 -4.89
C SER A 55 8.09 16.94 -3.74
N PRO A 56 8.04 16.10 -2.69
CA PRO A 56 7.13 16.32 -1.56
C PRO A 56 7.27 17.70 -0.91
N ALA A 57 8.50 18.21 -0.80
CA ALA A 57 8.76 19.53 -0.24
C ALA A 57 8.26 20.67 -1.16
N GLU A 58 8.43 20.51 -2.46
CA GLU A 58 7.91 21.46 -3.46
C GLU A 58 6.39 21.46 -3.52
N LYS A 59 5.76 20.28 -3.44
CA LYS A 59 4.29 20.16 -3.34
C LYS A 59 3.76 20.96 -2.15
N GLU A 60 4.41 20.87 -1.00
CA GLU A 60 4.03 21.63 0.19
C GLU A 60 4.16 23.14 -0.02
N ARG A 61 5.27 23.59 -0.61
CA ARG A 61 5.48 25.00 -0.97
C ARG A 61 4.41 25.47 -1.94
N MET A 62 4.14 24.72 -3.02
CA MET A 62 3.14 25.05 -4.02
C MET A 62 1.73 25.16 -3.43
N ILE A 63 1.39 24.32 -2.47
CA ILE A 63 0.12 24.41 -1.74
C ILE A 63 0.04 25.70 -0.94
N GLY A 64 1.12 26.07 -0.24
CA GLY A 64 1.17 27.29 0.57
C GLY A 64 1.13 28.58 -0.27
N GLU A 65 1.68 28.54 -1.49
CA GLU A 65 1.66 29.66 -2.43
C GLU A 65 0.40 29.76 -3.27
N THR A 66 -0.49 28.75 -3.22
CA THR A 66 -1.71 28.76 -4.02
C THR A 66 -2.74 29.67 -3.35
N PRO A 67 -3.21 30.71 -4.04
CA PRO A 67 -4.28 31.58 -3.52
C PRO A 67 -5.50 30.72 -3.16
N ASP A 68 -6.12 31.00 -2.04
CA ASP A 68 -7.33 30.31 -1.62
C ASP A 68 -8.52 31.28 -1.58
N PRO A 69 -8.97 31.81 -2.74
CA PRO A 69 -10.09 32.74 -2.82
C PRO A 69 -11.41 32.10 -2.33
N ALA A 70 -11.44 30.77 -2.22
CA ALA A 70 -12.61 30.05 -1.75
C ALA A 70 -12.86 30.26 -0.25
N ILE A 71 -11.85 30.54 0.55
CA ILE A 71 -12.00 30.89 1.96
C ILE A 71 -12.72 32.24 2.07
N GLU A 72 -12.36 33.21 1.22
CA GLU A 72 -13.00 34.53 1.19
C GLU A 72 -14.44 34.49 0.64
N LEU A 73 -14.72 33.54 -0.27
CA LEU A 73 -16.03 33.40 -0.91
C LEU A 73 -16.93 32.33 -0.28
N GLY A 74 -16.49 31.64 0.77
CA GLY A 74 -17.27 30.56 1.44
C GLY A 74 -17.50 29.31 0.57
N LEU A 75 -16.72 29.11 -0.49
CA LEU A 75 -16.85 27.96 -1.38
C LEU A 75 -16.18 26.72 -0.76
N ALA A 76 -16.90 25.60 -0.73
CA ALA A 76 -16.47 24.37 -0.09
C ALA A 76 -15.26 23.67 -0.75
N GLN A 77 -14.85 24.10 -1.96
CA GLN A 77 -13.74 23.49 -2.71
C GLN A 77 -12.82 24.58 -3.28
N SER A 78 -11.61 24.63 -2.78
CA SER A 78 -10.57 25.51 -3.28
C SER A 78 -9.52 24.75 -4.06
N GLY A 79 -8.76 25.44 -4.91
CA GLY A 79 -7.63 24.85 -5.61
C GLY A 79 -6.58 24.27 -4.63
N ALA A 80 -6.29 24.98 -3.56
CA ALA A 80 -5.37 24.53 -2.51
C ALA A 80 -5.87 23.27 -1.82
N SER A 81 -7.18 23.13 -1.58
CA SER A 81 -7.76 21.91 -0.99
C SER A 81 -7.63 20.70 -1.91
N GLN A 82 -7.74 20.87 -3.22
CA GLN A 82 -7.55 19.81 -4.20
C GLN A 82 -6.09 19.36 -4.29
N PHE A 83 -5.15 20.30 -4.27
CA PHE A 83 -3.72 19.99 -4.21
C PHE A 83 -3.34 19.23 -2.92
N ARG A 84 -3.91 19.63 -1.76
CA ARG A 84 -3.72 18.88 -0.49
C ARG A 84 -4.23 17.46 -0.60
N ARG A 85 -5.45 17.26 -1.12
CA ARG A 85 -6.01 15.92 -1.33
C ARG A 85 -5.18 15.07 -2.29
N TRP A 86 -4.64 15.68 -3.34
CA TRP A 86 -3.73 14.99 -4.27
C TRP A 86 -2.46 14.54 -3.55
N ARG A 87 -1.80 15.47 -2.85
CA ARG A 87 -0.61 15.14 -2.05
C ARG A 87 -0.89 14.02 -1.05
N ASP A 88 -2.00 14.10 -0.32
CA ASP A 88 -2.37 13.10 0.68
C ASP A 88 -2.63 11.72 0.04
N ALA A 89 -3.20 11.69 -1.16
CA ALA A 89 -3.35 10.46 -1.93
C ALA A 89 -2.00 9.89 -2.39
N ASP A 90 -1.06 10.72 -2.85
CA ASP A 90 0.30 10.30 -3.22
C ASP A 90 1.06 9.72 -2.01
N ILE A 91 0.96 10.37 -0.84
CA ILE A 91 1.53 9.85 0.41
C ILE A 91 0.91 8.50 0.75
N ALA A 92 -0.42 8.37 0.68
CA ALA A 92 -1.12 7.12 0.96
C ALA A 92 -0.73 5.99 -0.01
N ILE A 93 -0.48 6.29 -1.28
CA ILE A 93 0.05 5.32 -2.25
C ILE A 93 1.43 4.81 -1.81
N ASN A 94 2.34 5.72 -1.47
CA ASN A 94 3.69 5.36 -1.04
C ASN A 94 3.69 4.60 0.28
N GLU A 95 2.88 5.02 1.26
CA GLU A 95 2.69 4.29 2.51
C GLU A 95 2.13 2.88 2.26
N THR A 96 1.18 2.73 1.33
CA THR A 96 0.63 1.43 0.97
C THR A 96 1.72 0.52 0.38
N LYS A 97 2.54 1.03 -0.55
CA LYS A 97 3.64 0.28 -1.15
C LYS A 97 4.67 -0.17 -0.10
N THR A 98 5.11 0.74 0.76
CA THR A 98 6.11 0.45 1.79
C THR A 98 5.59 -0.48 2.87
N SER A 99 4.36 -0.29 3.32
CA SER A 99 3.74 -1.13 4.36
C SER A 99 3.45 -2.55 3.89
N LEU A 100 3.24 -2.77 2.59
CA LEU A 100 2.99 -4.10 2.03
C LEU A 100 4.27 -4.84 1.65
N ALA A 101 5.39 -4.15 1.46
CA ALA A 101 6.64 -4.78 1.08
C ALA A 101 7.09 -5.82 2.13
N ALA A 102 7.09 -5.48 3.42
CA ALA A 102 7.51 -6.37 4.48
C ALA A 102 6.62 -7.63 4.62
N PRO A 103 5.27 -7.54 4.66
CA PRO A 103 4.39 -8.71 4.63
C PRO A 103 4.62 -9.62 3.42
N ILE A 104 4.79 -9.06 2.23
CA ILE A 104 5.02 -9.86 1.02
C ILE A 104 6.35 -10.62 1.11
N VAL A 105 7.43 -9.94 1.50
CA VAL A 105 8.74 -10.59 1.68
C VAL A 105 8.68 -11.68 2.74
N ALA A 106 8.04 -11.42 3.89
CA ALA A 106 7.92 -12.40 4.97
C ALA A 106 7.14 -13.64 4.54
N LEU A 107 6.00 -13.48 3.86
CA LEU A 107 5.21 -14.62 3.38
C LEU A 107 5.94 -15.41 2.29
N THR A 108 6.62 -14.73 1.37
CA THR A 108 7.44 -15.39 0.35
C THR A 108 8.57 -16.20 0.98
N SER A 109 9.28 -15.63 1.96
CA SER A 109 10.32 -16.32 2.70
C SER A 109 9.77 -17.54 3.45
N LEU A 110 8.61 -17.40 4.08
CA LEU A 110 7.92 -18.51 4.77
C LEU A 110 7.49 -19.62 3.81
N MET A 111 7.06 -19.29 2.59
CA MET A 111 6.76 -20.31 1.57
C MET A 111 8.01 -21.11 1.22
N VAL A 112 9.15 -20.46 1.04
CA VAL A 112 10.42 -21.10 0.74
C VAL A 112 10.85 -21.99 1.91
N ILE A 113 10.85 -21.45 3.14
CA ILE A 113 11.20 -22.20 4.36
C ILE A 113 10.27 -23.41 4.55
N SER A 114 8.97 -23.23 4.33
CA SER A 114 8.00 -24.31 4.46
C SER A 114 8.23 -25.42 3.43
N ALA A 115 8.57 -25.05 2.18
CA ALA A 115 8.87 -26.02 1.14
C ALA A 115 10.13 -26.84 1.50
N PHE A 116 11.21 -26.18 1.91
CA PHE A 116 12.43 -26.85 2.36
C PHE A 116 12.18 -27.69 3.62
N GLY A 117 11.39 -27.19 4.60
CA GLY A 117 11.05 -27.92 5.81
C GLY A 117 10.30 -29.21 5.52
N ILE A 118 9.35 -29.18 4.56
CA ILE A 118 8.61 -30.38 4.14
C ILE A 118 9.53 -31.38 3.44
N ILE A 119 10.38 -30.92 2.49
CA ILE A 119 11.34 -31.77 1.78
C ILE A 119 12.30 -32.42 2.78
N TYR A 120 12.80 -31.64 3.75
CA TYR A 120 13.72 -32.14 4.77
C TYR A 120 13.04 -33.13 5.70
N ALA A 121 11.80 -32.88 6.14
CA ALA A 121 11.02 -33.80 6.98
C ALA A 121 10.84 -35.15 6.29
N VAL A 122 10.52 -35.16 4.99
CA VAL A 122 10.40 -36.39 4.19
C VAL A 122 11.74 -37.13 4.08
N ALA A 123 12.83 -36.39 3.85
CA ALA A 123 14.17 -36.96 3.74
C ALA A 123 14.67 -37.57 5.07
N VAL A 124 14.30 -36.99 6.20
CA VAL A 124 14.68 -37.45 7.56
C VAL A 124 13.80 -38.56 8.09
N HIS A 125 12.61 -38.73 7.51
CA HIS A 125 11.64 -39.77 7.98
C HIS A 125 12.25 -41.16 8.10
N SER A 126 13.13 -41.56 7.18
CA SER A 126 13.78 -42.87 7.22
C SER A 126 14.80 -43.02 8.35
N SER A 127 15.43 -41.94 8.78
CA SER A 127 16.49 -41.93 9.80
C SER A 127 15.99 -41.53 11.19
N TRP A 128 14.95 -40.73 11.26
CA TRP A 128 14.37 -40.24 12.52
C TRP A 128 12.85 -40.05 12.42
N PRO A 129 12.06 -41.13 12.38
CA PRO A 129 10.62 -41.06 12.16
C PRO A 129 9.86 -40.27 13.24
N GLN A 130 10.39 -40.18 14.45
CA GLN A 130 9.78 -39.39 15.53
C GLN A 130 10.07 -37.88 15.41
N GLY A 131 11.05 -37.47 14.63
CA GLY A 131 11.41 -36.06 14.43
C GLY A 131 10.53 -35.35 13.42
N GLU A 132 9.97 -36.08 12.46
CA GLU A 132 9.10 -35.52 11.41
C GLU A 132 7.93 -34.68 11.97
N PRO A 133 7.11 -35.17 12.93
CA PRO A 133 5.98 -34.43 13.46
C PRO A 133 6.41 -33.14 14.19
N TYR A 134 7.57 -33.14 14.85
CA TYR A 134 8.10 -31.91 15.49
C TYR A 134 8.51 -30.86 14.48
N LEU A 135 9.16 -31.23 13.38
CA LEU A 135 9.53 -30.34 12.31
C LEU A 135 8.28 -29.74 11.64
N LEU A 136 7.30 -30.55 11.31
CA LEU A 136 6.04 -30.10 10.74
C LEU A 136 5.26 -29.18 11.68
N PHE A 137 5.28 -29.49 12.99
CA PHE A 137 4.67 -28.63 14.01
C PHE A 137 5.35 -27.26 14.08
N LEU A 138 6.68 -27.19 14.07
CA LEU A 138 7.44 -25.93 14.08
C LEU A 138 7.15 -25.09 12.84
N VAL A 139 7.09 -25.72 11.67
CA VAL A 139 6.71 -25.04 10.41
C VAL A 139 5.28 -24.51 10.49
N ALA A 140 4.33 -25.28 11.02
CA ALA A 140 2.95 -24.85 11.19
C ALA A 140 2.83 -23.69 12.19
N LEU A 141 3.55 -23.74 13.28
CA LEU A 141 3.58 -22.67 14.30
C LEU A 141 4.12 -21.37 13.72
N GLY A 142 5.25 -21.42 13.00
CA GLY A 142 5.83 -20.24 12.32
C GLY A 142 4.86 -19.61 11.32
N ASN A 143 4.17 -20.42 10.52
CA ASN A 143 3.16 -19.91 9.59
C ASN A 143 1.98 -19.24 10.32
N SER A 144 1.53 -19.80 11.44
CA SER A 144 0.44 -19.23 12.24
C SER A 144 0.78 -17.83 12.76
N PHE A 145 1.99 -17.65 13.29
CA PHE A 145 2.47 -16.32 13.72
C PHE A 145 2.52 -15.31 12.57
N ALA A 146 3.00 -15.73 11.40
CA ALA A 146 3.05 -14.85 10.25
C ALA A 146 1.66 -14.44 9.77
N TYR A 147 0.68 -15.33 9.77
CA TYR A 147 -0.69 -14.98 9.40
C TYR A 147 -1.30 -13.95 10.34
N VAL A 148 -1.11 -14.10 11.65
CA VAL A 148 -1.58 -13.12 12.64
C VAL A 148 -0.91 -11.76 12.42
N TRP A 149 0.40 -11.75 12.17
CA TRP A 149 1.13 -10.52 11.89
C TRP A 149 0.65 -9.83 10.60
N VAL A 150 0.49 -10.58 9.51
CA VAL A 150 -0.04 -10.06 8.24
C VAL A 150 -1.46 -9.53 8.39
N ALA A 151 -2.33 -10.27 9.09
CA ALA A 151 -3.70 -9.82 9.35
C ALA A 151 -3.71 -8.49 10.13
N ARG A 152 -2.84 -8.34 11.13
CA ARG A 152 -2.69 -7.09 11.88
C ARG A 152 -2.24 -5.93 10.98
N GLN A 153 -1.30 -6.16 10.08
CA GLN A 153 -0.84 -5.14 9.11
C GLN A 153 -1.97 -4.72 8.17
N LEU A 154 -2.74 -5.67 7.63
CA LEU A 154 -3.89 -5.39 6.78
C LEU A 154 -4.97 -4.56 7.49
N ILE A 155 -5.30 -4.91 8.73
CA ILE A 155 -6.27 -4.16 9.54
C ILE A 155 -5.78 -2.73 9.76
N THR A 156 -4.49 -2.55 10.05
CA THR A 156 -3.90 -1.22 10.24
C THR A 156 -3.96 -0.38 8.96
N LEU A 157 -3.69 -0.99 7.81
CA LEU A 157 -3.81 -0.34 6.50
C LEU A 157 -5.26 -0.02 6.12
N ALA A 158 -6.20 -0.88 6.48
CA ALA A 158 -7.61 -0.66 6.16
C ALA A 158 -8.25 0.47 6.98
N ARG A 159 -7.68 0.78 8.15
CA ARG A 159 -8.17 1.86 9.03
C ARG A 159 -7.64 3.25 8.68
N LYS A 160 -6.58 3.34 7.88
CA LYS A 160 -6.03 4.59 7.34
C LYS A 160 -6.73 4.98 6.03
#